data_72c0d73142c367f60d73886f35d028ea
#
_entry.id   72c0d73142c367f60d73886f35d028ea
#
_cell.length_a   1.000
_cell.length_b   1.000
_cell.length_c   1.000
_cell.angle_alpha   90.00
_cell.angle_beta   90.00
_cell.angle_gamma   90.00
#
_symmetry.space_group_name_H-M   'P 1'
#
loop_
_entity.id
_entity.type
_entity.pdbx_description
1 polymer ?
#
loop_
_entity_poly.entity_id
_entity_poly.type
_entity_poly.pdbx_seq_one_letter_code
_entity_poly.pdbx_strand_id
1 'polypeptide(L)'
;QRQMCIRDSQLCTDDFAGHFAHNTNLSIKAIMGVAGYGKMAGMLGKKEIADSYLATAREMAGKWISMAKDGDHYKLTFDKSGTWSQKYNLVWDKLMNWQIFPEQIVKTEIPYYLTKQNRYGLPLDNRQTYTKTDWIMWTATLAPDKATFEEFIEPVYLFMNETTDRIPMSDWVFTDKPEHRAFQARSVVGGYFIKMLENKMNN
;
A
#
# COMPACT_ATOMS: atom_id res chain seq x y z
N GLN A 1 4.65 -19.23 -16.14
CA GLN A 1 3.93 -18.17 -16.89
C GLN A 1 3.37 -17.06 -15.99
N ARG A 2 2.74 -17.38 -14.84
CA ARG A 2 2.20 -16.38 -13.89
C ARG A 2 3.28 -15.58 -13.16
N GLN A 3 4.45 -16.15 -12.91
CA GLN A 3 5.60 -15.43 -12.35
C GLN A 3 6.20 -14.42 -13.34
N MET A 4 6.13 -14.68 -14.63
CA MET A 4 6.53 -13.72 -15.66
C MET A 4 5.57 -12.53 -15.73
N CYS A 5 4.28 -12.76 -15.54
CA CYS A 5 3.27 -11.69 -15.54
C CYS A 5 3.46 -10.64 -14.43
N ILE A 6 4.16 -10.95 -13.36
CA ILE A 6 4.54 -9.98 -12.31
C ILE A 6 5.70 -9.08 -12.78
N ARG A 7 6.46 -9.52 -13.77
CA ARG A 7 7.65 -8.83 -14.30
C ARG A 7 7.38 -7.94 -15.50
N ASP A 8 6.37 -8.29 -16.28
CA ASP A 8 6.16 -7.67 -17.58
C ASP A 8 4.99 -6.68 -17.54
N SER A 9 4.94 -5.79 -18.45
CA SER A 9 4.01 -4.71 -18.83
C SER A 9 2.57 -4.75 -18.29
N GLN A 10 2.34 -5.20 -17.07
CA GLN A 10 1.01 -5.17 -16.46
C GLN A 10 0.60 -3.77 -16.06
N LEU A 11 -0.66 -3.47 -16.27
CA LEU A 11 -1.32 -2.36 -15.62
C LEU A 11 -1.26 -2.56 -14.10
N CYS A 12 -0.71 -1.59 -13.38
CA CYS A 12 -0.74 -1.62 -11.93
C CYS A 12 -2.11 -1.21 -11.40
N THR A 13 -2.34 -1.42 -10.11
CA THR A 13 -3.61 -1.06 -9.45
C THR A 13 -3.89 0.45 -9.49
N ASP A 14 -2.87 1.25 -9.71
CA ASP A 14 -2.89 2.69 -9.87
C ASP A 14 -2.72 3.11 -11.35
N ASP A 15 -3.38 2.40 -12.26
CA ASP A 15 -3.36 2.62 -13.72
C ASP A 15 -3.80 4.03 -14.12
N PHE A 16 -4.66 4.68 -13.34
CA PHE A 16 -5.05 6.09 -13.50
C PHE A 16 -3.85 7.04 -13.42
N ALA A 17 -2.76 6.63 -12.76
CA ALA A 17 -1.51 7.38 -12.64
C ALA A 17 -0.51 7.06 -13.77
N GLY A 18 -0.90 6.22 -14.72
CA GLY A 18 -0.10 5.75 -15.84
C GLY A 18 0.36 4.30 -15.69
N HIS A 19 0.73 3.71 -16.82
CA HIS A 19 1.16 2.32 -16.88
C HIS A 19 2.63 2.20 -16.46
N PHE A 20 2.88 1.35 -15.46
CA PHE A 20 4.23 1.04 -15.00
C PHE A 20 4.42 -0.46 -14.88
N ALA A 21 5.30 -0.99 -15.70
CA ALA A 21 5.82 -2.35 -15.54
C ALA A 21 6.69 -2.44 -14.27
N HIS A 22 6.91 -3.63 -13.79
CA HIS A 22 7.81 -3.93 -12.67
C HIS A 22 7.45 -3.23 -11.34
N ASN A 23 6.16 -2.91 -11.13
CA ASN A 23 5.66 -2.20 -9.97
C ASN A 23 5.83 -3.01 -8.68
N THR A 24 6.53 -2.44 -7.70
CA THR A 24 6.86 -3.13 -6.45
C THR A 24 5.62 -3.33 -5.56
N ASN A 25 4.70 -2.36 -5.50
CA ASN A 25 3.50 -2.48 -4.68
C ASN A 25 2.49 -3.48 -5.27
N LEU A 26 2.38 -3.56 -6.59
CA LEU A 26 1.57 -4.59 -7.26
C LEU A 26 2.13 -5.99 -6.99
N SER A 27 3.45 -6.13 -6.94
CA SER A 27 4.10 -7.40 -6.59
C SER A 27 3.79 -7.84 -5.15
N ILE A 28 3.70 -6.91 -4.20
CA ILE A 28 3.23 -7.21 -2.82
C ILE A 28 1.82 -7.82 -2.88
N LYS A 29 0.90 -7.19 -3.61
CA LYS A 29 -0.46 -7.70 -3.78
C LYS A 29 -0.48 -9.11 -4.37
N ALA A 30 0.35 -9.40 -5.36
CA ALA A 30 0.45 -10.72 -5.96
C ALA A 30 1.00 -11.77 -4.98
N ILE A 31 2.03 -11.43 -4.20
CA ILE A 31 2.61 -12.29 -3.15
C ILE A 31 1.55 -12.59 -2.08
N MET A 32 0.80 -11.58 -1.64
CA MET A 32 -0.31 -11.77 -0.70
C MET A 32 -1.41 -12.66 -1.28
N GLY A 33 -1.67 -12.60 -2.59
CA GLY A 33 -2.59 -13.51 -3.26
C GLY A 33 -2.13 -14.97 -3.22
N VAL A 34 -0.83 -15.23 -3.39
CA VAL A 34 -0.23 -16.57 -3.26
C VAL A 34 -0.36 -17.08 -1.81
N ALA A 35 -0.04 -16.21 -0.84
CA ALA A 35 -0.20 -16.53 0.59
C ALA A 35 -1.66 -16.81 0.94
N GLY A 36 -2.60 -16.01 0.42
CA GLY A 36 -4.04 -16.18 0.61
C GLY A 36 -4.53 -17.53 0.12
N TYR A 37 -4.05 -17.99 -1.04
CA TYR A 37 -4.37 -19.33 -1.53
C TYR A 37 -3.87 -20.42 -0.56
N GLY A 38 -2.62 -20.29 -0.07
CA GLY A 38 -2.09 -21.20 0.94
C GLY A 38 -2.92 -21.23 2.23
N LYS A 39 -3.32 -20.05 2.73
CA LYS A 39 -4.19 -19.96 3.93
C LYS A 39 -5.55 -20.63 3.71
N MET A 40 -6.21 -20.38 2.58
CA MET A 40 -7.49 -21.04 2.24
C MET A 40 -7.34 -22.56 2.10
N ALA A 41 -6.24 -23.05 1.50
CA ALA A 41 -5.97 -24.48 1.44
C ALA A 41 -5.83 -25.09 2.84
N GLY A 42 -5.16 -24.40 3.77
CA GLY A 42 -5.05 -24.80 5.17
C GLY A 42 -6.40 -24.89 5.87
N MET A 43 -7.28 -23.90 5.66
CA MET A 43 -8.66 -23.92 6.22
C MET A 43 -9.49 -25.11 5.70
N LEU A 44 -9.18 -25.61 4.52
CA LEU A 44 -9.80 -26.79 3.93
C LEU A 44 -9.08 -28.11 4.27
N GLY A 45 -8.13 -28.09 5.23
CA GLY A 45 -7.37 -29.26 5.66
C GLY A 45 -6.31 -29.75 4.66
N LYS A 46 -6.04 -29.01 3.58
CA LYS A 46 -5.04 -29.36 2.56
C LYS A 46 -3.64 -28.87 2.95
N LYS A 47 -3.10 -29.50 3.99
CA LYS A 47 -1.87 -29.04 4.67
C LYS A 47 -0.66 -28.93 3.75
N GLU A 48 -0.36 -29.93 2.92
CA GLU A 48 0.78 -29.92 2.00
C GLU A 48 0.71 -28.74 1.00
N ILE A 49 -0.48 -28.48 0.46
CA ILE A 49 -0.71 -27.33 -0.42
C ILE A 49 -0.51 -26.03 0.35
N ALA A 50 -1.06 -25.92 1.55
CA ALA A 50 -0.90 -24.74 2.39
C ALA A 50 0.56 -24.44 2.67
N ASP A 51 1.32 -25.42 3.14
CA ASP A 51 2.74 -25.29 3.50
C ASP A 51 3.58 -24.89 2.26
N SER A 52 3.34 -25.52 1.10
CA SER A 52 4.02 -25.21 -0.15
C SER A 52 3.78 -23.78 -0.62
N TYR A 53 2.54 -23.31 -0.64
CA TYR A 53 2.22 -21.95 -1.10
C TYR A 53 2.67 -20.87 -0.13
N LEU A 54 2.61 -21.10 1.18
CA LEU A 54 3.13 -20.19 2.18
C LEU A 54 4.66 -20.09 2.12
N ALA A 55 5.36 -21.20 1.88
CA ALA A 55 6.80 -21.18 1.66
C ALA A 55 7.15 -20.39 0.39
N THR A 56 6.43 -20.63 -0.70
CA THR A 56 6.59 -19.88 -1.96
C THR A 56 6.37 -18.38 -1.75
N ALA A 57 5.33 -17.97 -1.02
CA ALA A 57 5.06 -16.57 -0.75
C ALA A 57 6.21 -15.90 0.03
N ARG A 58 6.76 -16.58 1.05
CA ARG A 58 7.92 -16.07 1.81
C ARG A 58 9.18 -15.97 0.97
N GLU A 59 9.45 -16.96 0.10
CA GLU A 59 10.56 -16.90 -0.84
C GLU A 59 10.40 -15.69 -1.80
N MET A 60 9.21 -15.48 -2.33
CA MET A 60 8.92 -14.33 -3.19
C MET A 60 9.09 -13.00 -2.44
N ALA A 61 8.68 -12.92 -1.18
CA ALA A 61 8.88 -11.74 -0.34
C ALA A 61 10.38 -11.45 -0.12
N GLY A 62 11.19 -12.48 0.11
CA GLY A 62 12.66 -12.36 0.20
C GLY A 62 13.28 -11.81 -1.09
N LYS A 63 12.86 -12.31 -2.25
CA LYS A 63 13.27 -11.78 -3.56
C LYS A 63 12.81 -10.34 -3.77
N TRP A 64 11.59 -10.03 -3.39
CA TRP A 64 11.05 -8.67 -3.46
C TRP A 64 11.93 -7.67 -2.69
N ILE A 65 12.33 -8.01 -1.47
CA ILE A 65 13.17 -7.16 -0.62
C ILE A 65 14.51 -6.85 -1.33
N SER A 66 15.19 -7.88 -1.83
CA SER A 66 16.48 -7.70 -2.48
C SER A 66 16.41 -6.88 -3.77
N MET A 67 15.30 -6.98 -4.52
CA MET A 67 15.11 -6.27 -5.79
C MET A 67 14.60 -4.83 -5.59
N ALA A 68 13.75 -4.61 -4.59
CA ALA A 68 13.09 -3.32 -4.37
C ALA A 68 13.90 -2.36 -3.50
N LYS A 69 14.85 -2.85 -2.68
CA LYS A 69 15.61 -1.99 -1.75
C LYS A 69 16.43 -0.94 -2.49
N ASP A 70 16.43 0.30 -1.96
CA ASP A 70 17.17 1.45 -2.49
C ASP A 70 17.59 2.37 -1.35
N GLY A 71 18.70 2.01 -0.68
CA GLY A 71 19.20 2.76 0.47
C GLY A 71 18.23 2.73 1.66
N ASP A 72 17.63 3.89 1.94
CA ASP A 72 16.73 4.15 3.08
C ASP A 72 15.25 3.95 2.77
N HIS A 73 14.91 3.41 1.60
CA HIS A 73 13.52 3.15 1.17
C HIS A 73 13.43 1.97 0.17
N TYR A 74 12.23 1.74 -0.37
CA TYR A 74 11.98 0.77 -1.42
C TYR A 74 11.39 1.44 -2.66
N LYS A 75 11.88 1.03 -3.84
CA LYS A 75 11.58 1.61 -5.16
C LYS A 75 10.08 1.56 -5.50
N LEU A 76 9.67 2.43 -6.40
CA LEU A 76 8.37 2.35 -7.11
C LEU A 76 8.36 1.16 -8.09
N THR A 77 9.44 1.02 -8.86
CA THR A 77 9.65 -0.09 -9.81
C THR A 77 11.00 -0.73 -9.58
N PHE A 78 11.12 -2.05 -9.79
CA PHE A 78 12.35 -2.79 -9.52
C PHE A 78 13.57 -2.30 -10.30
N ASP A 79 13.36 -1.72 -11.46
CA ASP A 79 14.38 -1.31 -12.42
C ASP A 79 14.79 0.16 -12.33
N LYS A 80 14.16 0.97 -11.45
CA LYS A 80 14.42 2.41 -11.35
C LYS A 80 14.81 2.83 -9.95
N SER A 81 16.10 3.03 -9.70
CA SER A 81 16.60 3.64 -8.45
C SER A 81 16.19 5.11 -8.33
N GLY A 82 16.16 5.62 -7.09
CA GLY A 82 15.72 6.98 -6.78
C GLY A 82 14.21 7.19 -6.89
N THR A 83 13.43 6.11 -7.04
CA THR A 83 11.97 6.17 -7.09
C THR A 83 11.36 5.56 -5.83
N TRP A 84 10.20 6.04 -5.41
CA TRP A 84 9.47 5.51 -4.25
C TRP A 84 7.96 5.52 -4.49
N SER A 85 7.24 4.72 -3.76
CA SER A 85 5.78 4.71 -3.71
C SER A 85 5.26 4.21 -2.38
N GLN A 86 4.03 4.55 -2.03
CA GLN A 86 3.35 3.93 -0.89
C GLN A 86 3.24 2.41 -1.10
N LYS A 87 3.64 1.63 -0.08
CA LYS A 87 3.49 0.16 -0.06
C LYS A 87 2.22 -0.25 0.70
N TYR A 88 1.13 0.45 0.42
CA TYR A 88 -0.14 0.29 1.13
C TYR A 88 -0.68 -1.14 1.12
N ASN A 89 -0.33 -1.97 0.14
CA ASN A 89 -0.75 -3.37 0.11
C ASN A 89 -0.18 -4.23 1.25
N LEU A 90 0.87 -3.78 1.96
CA LEU A 90 1.39 -4.44 3.16
C LEU A 90 0.37 -4.47 4.31
N VAL A 91 -0.64 -3.60 4.29
CA VAL A 91 -1.67 -3.56 5.32
C VAL A 91 -2.40 -4.89 5.47
N TRP A 92 -2.57 -5.64 4.40
CA TRP A 92 -3.23 -6.94 4.43
C TRP A 92 -2.42 -7.99 5.18
N ASP A 93 -1.08 -7.96 5.07
CA ASP A 93 -0.23 -8.85 5.86
C ASP A 93 -0.35 -8.56 7.35
N LYS A 94 -0.39 -7.26 7.72
CA LYS A 94 -0.59 -6.80 9.09
C LYS A 94 -1.97 -7.21 9.62
N LEU A 95 -3.05 -6.88 8.91
CA LEU A 95 -4.42 -7.16 9.35
C LEU A 95 -4.68 -8.66 9.55
N MET A 96 -4.20 -9.47 8.61
CA MET A 96 -4.38 -10.93 8.65
C MET A 96 -3.37 -11.65 9.53
N ASN A 97 -2.36 -10.93 10.05
CA ASN A 97 -1.26 -11.48 10.84
C ASN A 97 -0.60 -12.71 10.18
N TRP A 98 -0.34 -12.62 8.86
CA TRP A 98 0.22 -13.76 8.12
C TRP A 98 1.73 -13.84 8.18
N GLN A 99 2.41 -12.72 8.47
CA GLN A 99 3.87 -12.65 8.60
C GLN A 99 4.60 -13.16 7.34
N ILE A 100 4.15 -12.72 6.17
CA ILE A 100 4.77 -13.01 4.88
C ILE A 100 5.95 -12.07 4.64
N PHE A 101 5.77 -10.79 4.95
CA PHE A 101 6.80 -9.77 4.83
C PHE A 101 7.41 -9.45 6.21
N PRO A 102 8.76 -9.30 6.30
CA PRO A 102 9.39 -8.87 7.55
C PRO A 102 8.97 -7.44 7.92
N GLU A 103 8.77 -7.19 9.21
CA GLU A 103 8.47 -5.86 9.77
C GLU A 103 9.49 -4.78 9.38
N GLN A 104 10.72 -5.18 9.06
CA GLN A 104 11.78 -4.25 8.68
C GLN A 104 11.39 -3.38 7.50
N ILE A 105 10.54 -3.87 6.58
CA ILE A 105 10.06 -3.07 5.44
C ILE A 105 9.25 -1.88 5.96
N VAL A 106 8.30 -2.12 6.85
CA VAL A 106 7.47 -1.06 7.44
C VAL A 106 8.31 -0.10 8.28
N LYS A 107 9.25 -0.64 9.09
CA LYS A 107 10.18 0.17 9.89
C LYS A 107 11.08 1.07 9.04
N THR A 108 11.34 0.70 7.79
CA THR A 108 12.08 1.52 6.82
C THR A 108 11.16 2.54 6.14
N GLU A 109 10.00 2.12 5.66
CA GLU A 109 9.12 2.94 4.82
C GLU A 109 8.37 4.03 5.60
N ILE A 110 7.89 3.75 6.80
CA ILE A 110 7.08 4.71 7.56
C ILE A 110 7.84 6.01 7.87
N PRO A 111 9.07 5.98 8.42
CA PRO A 111 9.84 7.21 8.63
C PRO A 111 10.17 7.92 7.31
N TYR A 112 10.48 7.18 6.26
CA TYR A 112 10.74 7.76 4.94
C TYR A 112 9.51 8.50 4.40
N TYR A 113 8.31 7.92 4.51
CA TYR A 113 7.07 8.56 4.04
C TYR A 113 6.76 9.85 4.78
N LEU A 114 7.03 9.95 6.08
CA LEU A 114 6.84 11.19 6.85
C LEU A 114 7.69 12.32 6.27
N THR A 115 8.89 12.03 5.73
CA THR A 115 9.72 13.05 5.06
C THR A 115 9.18 13.47 3.68
N LYS A 116 8.22 12.76 3.13
CA LYS A 116 7.66 13.00 1.79
C LYS A 116 6.27 13.62 1.82
N GLN A 117 5.68 13.81 2.99
CA GLN A 117 4.36 14.42 3.12
C GLN A 117 4.37 15.87 2.64
N ASN A 118 3.33 16.24 1.90
CA ASN A 118 2.98 17.62 1.59
C ASN A 118 1.92 18.13 2.58
N ARG A 119 1.48 19.38 2.42
CA ARG A 119 0.49 20.01 3.30
C ARG A 119 -0.79 19.17 3.49
N TYR A 120 -1.24 18.46 2.47
CA TYR A 120 -2.51 17.72 2.46
C TYR A 120 -2.35 16.20 2.36
N GLY A 121 -1.16 15.69 2.66
CA GLY A 121 -0.91 14.26 2.79
C GLY A 121 0.27 13.73 2.01
N LEU A 122 0.43 12.43 2.08
CA LEU A 122 1.50 11.70 1.42
C LEU A 122 1.15 11.50 -0.07
N PRO A 123 1.97 11.95 -1.03
CA PRO A 123 1.81 11.59 -2.43
C PRO A 123 1.78 10.06 -2.62
N LEU A 124 1.12 9.59 -3.67
CA LEU A 124 1.08 8.16 -4.00
C LEU A 124 2.49 7.61 -4.28
N ASP A 125 3.29 8.40 -4.97
CA ASP A 125 4.67 8.13 -5.35
C ASP A 125 5.38 9.41 -5.80
N ASN A 126 6.63 9.27 -6.26
CA ASN A 126 7.44 10.43 -6.68
C ASN A 126 7.11 11.00 -8.08
N ARG A 127 6.09 10.50 -8.77
CA ARG A 127 5.73 10.98 -10.13
C ARG A 127 4.92 12.28 -10.11
N GLN A 128 4.02 12.43 -9.14
CA GLN A 128 3.05 13.54 -9.07
C GLN A 128 2.71 13.85 -7.61
N THR A 129 2.11 15.02 -7.39
CA THR A 129 1.68 15.49 -6.06
C THR A 129 0.30 15.01 -5.65
N TYR A 130 -0.33 14.11 -6.40
CA TYR A 130 -1.63 13.55 -6.00
C TYR A 130 -1.51 12.24 -5.23
N THR A 131 -2.59 11.88 -4.58
CA THR A 131 -2.70 10.66 -3.78
C THR A 131 -4.10 10.07 -3.81
N LYS A 132 -4.23 8.89 -3.25
CA LYS A 132 -5.50 8.25 -2.91
C LYS A 132 -5.64 8.25 -1.40
N THR A 133 -6.63 8.95 -0.90
CA THR A 133 -6.82 9.15 0.54
C THR A 133 -7.13 7.86 1.29
N ASP A 134 -7.87 6.94 0.69
CA ASP A 134 -8.08 5.58 1.22
C ASP A 134 -6.76 4.81 1.36
N TRP A 135 -5.83 4.95 0.42
CA TRP A 135 -4.51 4.31 0.52
C TRP A 135 -3.57 5.00 1.53
N ILE A 136 -3.73 6.31 1.77
CA ILE A 136 -3.07 6.95 2.92
C ILE A 136 -3.55 6.30 4.22
N MET A 137 -4.85 6.04 4.39
CA MET A 137 -5.38 5.36 5.58
C MET A 137 -4.80 3.95 5.74
N TRP A 138 -4.63 3.22 4.63
CA TRP A 138 -3.99 1.90 4.65
C TRP A 138 -2.51 2.01 5.05
N THR A 139 -1.80 2.99 4.50
CA THR A 139 -0.39 3.26 4.84
C THR A 139 -0.25 3.69 6.31
N ALA A 140 -1.10 4.61 6.78
CA ALA A 140 -1.14 5.04 8.17
C ALA A 140 -1.40 3.88 9.14
N THR A 141 -2.23 2.91 8.75
CA THR A 141 -2.51 1.71 9.56
C THR A 141 -1.27 0.84 9.77
N LEU A 142 -0.24 0.98 8.93
CA LEU A 142 1.06 0.33 9.14
C LEU A 142 1.90 0.99 10.25
N ALA A 143 1.57 2.20 10.68
CA ALA A 143 2.32 2.93 11.71
C ALA A 143 2.46 2.11 13.01
N PRO A 144 3.60 2.26 13.71
CA PRO A 144 3.88 1.50 14.92
C PRO A 144 3.06 1.95 16.13
N ASP A 145 2.63 3.22 16.13
CA ASP A 145 1.93 3.84 17.25
C ASP A 145 0.90 4.87 16.78
N LYS A 146 0.10 5.34 17.75
CA LYS A 146 -0.98 6.29 17.49
C LYS A 146 -0.46 7.65 17.00
N ALA A 147 0.65 8.16 17.54
CA ALA A 147 1.19 9.46 17.17
C ALA A 147 1.61 9.46 15.70
N THR A 148 2.37 8.46 15.28
CA THR A 148 2.77 8.27 13.88
C THR A 148 1.56 8.07 12.95
N PHE A 149 0.53 7.35 13.40
CA PHE A 149 -0.72 7.22 12.64
C PHE A 149 -1.36 8.59 12.43
N GLU A 150 -1.49 9.40 13.48
CA GLU A 150 -2.09 10.73 13.43
C GLU A 150 -1.33 11.68 12.49
N GLU A 151 0.01 11.60 12.44
CA GLU A 151 0.83 12.37 11.50
C GLU A 151 0.46 12.15 10.02
N PHE A 152 -0.02 10.95 9.66
CA PHE A 152 -0.54 10.70 8.31
C PHE A 152 -1.97 11.21 8.11
N ILE A 153 -2.79 11.23 9.17
CA ILE A 153 -4.20 11.54 9.08
C ILE A 153 -4.48 13.04 9.14
N GLU A 154 -3.72 13.78 9.95
CA GLU A 154 -3.89 15.22 10.08
C GLU A 154 -3.87 15.98 8.74
N PRO A 155 -2.94 15.73 7.81
CA PRO A 155 -2.97 16.38 6.51
C PRO A 155 -4.24 16.08 5.69
N VAL A 156 -4.75 14.85 5.78
CA VAL A 156 -6.00 14.46 5.10
C VAL A 156 -7.19 15.19 5.74
N TYR A 157 -7.22 15.28 7.06
CA TYR A 157 -8.23 16.06 7.79
C TYR A 157 -8.17 17.54 7.42
N LEU A 158 -6.96 18.10 7.32
CA LEU A 158 -6.76 19.50 6.88
C LEU A 158 -7.32 19.71 5.46
N PHE A 159 -7.04 18.78 4.53
CA PHE A 159 -7.61 18.82 3.18
C PHE A 159 -9.14 18.91 3.23
N MET A 160 -9.79 18.05 4.02
CA MET A 160 -11.26 18.03 4.12
C MET A 160 -11.85 19.33 4.67
N ASN A 161 -11.10 20.05 5.50
CA ASN A 161 -11.54 21.35 6.05
C ASN A 161 -11.28 22.52 5.11
N GLU A 162 -10.16 22.49 4.37
CA GLU A 162 -9.73 23.64 3.55
C GLU A 162 -10.21 23.57 2.09
N THR A 163 -10.56 22.38 1.58
CA THR A 163 -11.05 22.27 0.21
C THR A 163 -12.32 23.08 -0.01
N THR A 164 -12.34 23.83 -1.11
CA THR A 164 -13.52 24.57 -1.58
C THR A 164 -14.40 23.76 -2.52
N ASP A 165 -13.94 22.59 -2.93
CA ASP A 165 -14.69 21.71 -3.80
C ASP A 165 -15.95 21.19 -3.08
N ARG A 166 -17.09 21.28 -3.76
CA ARG A 166 -18.41 20.85 -3.24
C ARG A 166 -18.94 19.65 -4.02
N ILE A 167 -18.06 18.65 -4.19
CA ILE A 167 -18.38 17.38 -4.83
C ILE A 167 -18.55 16.28 -3.78
N PRO A 168 -19.25 15.18 -4.07
CA PRO A 168 -19.21 14.00 -3.22
C PRO A 168 -17.79 13.56 -2.96
N MET A 169 -17.51 13.08 -1.73
CA MET A 169 -16.18 12.70 -1.29
C MET A 169 -15.46 11.87 -2.36
N SER A 170 -14.31 12.37 -2.78
CA SER A 170 -13.40 11.71 -3.69
C SER A 170 -12.24 11.10 -2.91
N ASP A 171 -11.74 10.00 -3.41
CA ASP A 171 -10.52 9.36 -2.93
C ASP A 171 -9.26 9.93 -3.60
N TRP A 172 -9.38 10.65 -4.74
CA TRP A 172 -8.24 11.14 -5.52
C TRP A 172 -8.09 12.65 -5.42
N VAL A 173 -7.07 13.09 -4.69
CA VAL A 173 -6.84 14.49 -4.32
C VAL A 173 -5.39 14.90 -4.58
N PHE A 174 -5.14 16.21 -4.68
CA PHE A 174 -3.78 16.75 -4.64
C PHE A 174 -3.29 16.86 -3.20
N THR A 175 -1.98 16.66 -2.97
CA THR A 175 -1.36 16.76 -1.65
C THR A 175 -0.72 18.12 -1.37
N ASP A 176 -0.52 18.93 -2.41
CA ASP A 176 0.09 20.27 -2.34
C ASP A 176 -0.94 21.41 -2.40
N LYS A 177 -2.18 21.12 -2.78
CA LYS A 177 -3.27 22.09 -2.84
C LYS A 177 -4.62 21.44 -2.47
N PRO A 178 -5.59 22.21 -1.96
CA PRO A 178 -6.87 21.68 -1.46
C PRO A 178 -7.88 21.40 -2.58
N GLU A 179 -7.47 20.70 -3.62
CA GLU A 179 -8.28 20.40 -4.81
C GLU A 179 -8.40 18.89 -5.04
N HIS A 180 -9.59 18.45 -5.43
CA HIS A 180 -9.80 17.11 -5.94
C HIS A 180 -9.19 16.97 -7.34
N ARG A 181 -8.62 15.80 -7.61
CA ARG A 181 -8.06 15.52 -8.94
C ARG A 181 -9.10 15.02 -9.92
N ALA A 182 -9.82 14.00 -9.51
CA ALA A 182 -10.93 13.38 -10.26
C ALA A 182 -11.64 12.37 -9.35
N PHE A 183 -12.56 11.62 -9.93
CA PHE A 183 -13.43 10.64 -9.27
C PHE A 183 -14.41 11.27 -8.28
N GLN A 184 -15.59 10.69 -8.17
CA GLN A 184 -16.63 11.17 -7.25
C GLN A 184 -17.45 9.98 -6.77
N ALA A 185 -17.94 10.06 -5.54
CA ALA A 185 -18.90 9.11 -4.97
C ALA A 185 -18.47 7.62 -5.13
N ARG A 186 -17.20 7.33 -4.92
CA ARG A 186 -16.68 5.95 -5.05
C ARG A 186 -16.71 5.24 -3.69
N SER A 187 -17.16 3.99 -3.69
CA SER A 187 -17.21 3.14 -2.49
C SER A 187 -15.84 2.86 -1.85
N VAL A 188 -14.73 3.09 -2.59
CA VAL A 188 -13.36 2.91 -2.07
C VAL A 188 -13.05 3.80 -0.87
N VAL A 189 -13.80 4.89 -0.67
CA VAL A 189 -13.69 5.72 0.55
C VAL A 189 -14.02 4.94 1.83
N GLY A 190 -14.66 3.78 1.73
CA GLY A 190 -14.78 2.83 2.83
C GLY A 190 -13.42 2.40 3.42
N GLY A 191 -12.34 2.54 2.66
CA GLY A 191 -10.97 2.34 3.14
C GLY A 191 -10.55 3.24 4.31
N TYR A 192 -11.26 4.35 4.56
CA TYR A 192 -11.05 5.18 5.76
C TYR A 192 -11.28 4.42 7.08
N PHE A 193 -12.09 3.37 7.06
CA PHE A 193 -12.42 2.59 8.24
C PHE A 193 -11.44 1.43 8.52
N ILE A 194 -10.35 1.31 7.76
CA ILE A 194 -9.43 0.18 7.87
C ILE A 194 -8.79 0.06 9.27
N LYS A 195 -8.49 1.19 9.93
CA LYS A 195 -7.96 1.17 11.31
C LYS A 195 -8.98 0.64 12.32
N MET A 196 -10.25 0.91 12.10
CA MET A 196 -11.33 0.34 12.93
C MET A 196 -11.45 -1.17 12.70
N LEU A 197 -11.27 -1.63 11.45
CA LEU A 197 -11.23 -3.05 11.13
C LEU A 197 -10.06 -3.72 11.82
N GLU A 198 -8.84 -3.16 11.76
CA GLU A 198 -7.67 -3.68 12.48
C GLU A 198 -7.97 -3.86 13.97
N ASN A 199 -8.50 -2.83 14.62
CA ASN A 199 -8.83 -2.89 16.05
C ASN A 199 -9.86 -3.99 16.36
N LYS A 200 -10.84 -4.19 15.47
CA LYS A 200 -11.85 -5.25 15.65
C LYS A 200 -11.30 -6.66 15.43
N MET A 201 -10.31 -6.81 14.56
CA MET A 201 -9.70 -8.12 14.27
C MET A 201 -8.70 -8.55 15.36
N ASN A 202 -8.13 -7.59 16.10
CA ASN A 202 -7.12 -7.83 17.13
C ASN A 202 -7.74 -7.96 18.56
N ASN A 203 -9.04 -7.69 18.70
CA ASN A 203 -9.84 -7.88 19.92
C ASN A 203 -10.74 -9.11 19.77
#